data_506ac922dc4b15d2cc8c6c47d3893787
#
_entry.id   506ac922dc4b15d2cc8c6c47d3893787
#
_cell.length_a   1.000
_cell.length_b   1.000
_cell.length_c   1.000
_cell.angle_alpha   90.00
_cell.angle_beta   90.00
_cell.angle_gamma   90.00
#
_symmetry.space_group_name_H-M   'P 1'
#
loop_
_entity.id
_entity.type
_entity.pdbx_description
1 polymer ?
#
loop_
_entity_poly.entity_id
_entity_poly.type
_entity_poly.pdbx_seq_one_letter_code
_entity_poly.pdbx_strand_id
1 'polypeptide(L)'
;MRDLERTPLLSQDVVVLSAKVKSYIRRLARELAPKVSTIEKRWQRRLPSIFGETINGSHLRALASINPGNWSEVLAAGRMSEFLEQVEYHGRRLAKLDVPPNHVLASLKEYEEALLPDLKKVFPKDFTSYISALDHLYFCEHFPMQG
;
A
#
# COMPACT_ATOMS: atom_id res chain seq x y z
N MET A 1 0.26 26.42 17.84
CA MET A 1 0.23 26.16 18.04
C MET A 1 0.57 25.79 18.17
N ARG A 2 0.41 25.58 17.96
CA ARG A 2 0.41 25.19 17.98
C ARG A 2 0.21 24.47 17.91
N ASP A 3 -0.49 24.13 17.90
CA ASP A 3 -0.79 23.37 17.71
C ASP A 3 -1.08 23.10 16.90
N LEU A 4 -1.51 23.41 16.47
CA LEU A 4 -1.72 23.02 15.76
C LEU A 4 -1.18 22.49 15.17
N GLU A 5 -1.11 22.54 15.36
CA GLU A 5 -0.31 21.96 14.87
C GLU A 5 0.12 20.70 14.96
N ARG A 6 -0.40 19.89 15.41
CA ARG A 6 -0.16 18.63 15.57
C ARG A 6 -1.08 17.70 15.00
N THR A 7 -2.27 17.73 15.31
CA THR A 7 -3.32 16.90 14.73
C THR A 7 -3.41 17.05 13.24
N PRO A 8 -3.33 18.24 12.73
CA PRO A 8 -3.35 18.41 11.28
C PRO A 8 -2.10 17.91 10.58
N LEU A 9 -1.14 17.43 11.35
CA LEU A 9 0.05 16.88 10.76
C LEU A 9 -0.22 15.79 9.78
N LEU A 10 -1.12 14.89 10.12
CA LEU A 10 -1.45 13.79 9.22
C LEU A 10 -2.01 14.29 7.91
N SER A 11 -2.90 15.28 7.98
CA SER A 11 -3.45 15.87 6.77
C SER A 11 -2.38 16.54 5.94
N GLN A 12 -1.44 17.21 6.61
CA GLN A 12 -0.36 17.85 5.90
C GLN A 12 0.54 16.85 5.21
N ASP A 13 0.78 15.72 5.86
CA ASP A 13 1.58 14.68 5.24
C ASP A 13 0.93 14.18 3.97
N VAL A 14 -0.38 14.04 3.98
CA VAL A 14 -1.10 13.64 2.79
C VAL A 14 -0.92 14.65 1.67
N VAL A 15 -1.01 15.95 1.98
CA VAL A 15 -0.88 16.97 0.95
C VAL A 15 0.52 17.14 0.44
N VAL A 16 1.53 16.74 1.20
CA VAL A 16 2.90 16.95 0.74
C VAL A 16 3.41 15.87 -0.20
N LEU A 17 2.58 14.87 -0.50
CA LEU A 17 2.97 13.94 -1.56
C LEU A 17 3.16 14.75 -2.84
N SER A 18 4.36 14.64 -3.42
CA SER A 18 4.68 15.46 -4.59
C SER A 18 3.81 15.08 -5.78
N ALA A 19 3.66 16.02 -6.69
CA ALA A 19 2.92 15.77 -7.93
C ALA A 19 3.56 14.62 -8.70
N LYS A 20 4.88 14.50 -8.62
CA LYS A 20 5.58 13.43 -9.31
C LYS A 20 5.23 12.05 -8.75
N VAL A 21 5.23 11.94 -7.41
CA VAL A 21 4.86 10.67 -6.77
C VAL A 21 3.42 10.32 -7.11
N LYS A 22 2.51 11.29 -7.02
CA LYS A 22 1.11 11.04 -7.36
C LYS A 22 0.95 10.57 -8.79
N SER A 23 1.70 11.18 -9.70
CA SER A 23 1.66 10.80 -11.11
C SER A 23 2.11 9.36 -11.32
N TYR A 24 3.18 8.95 -10.65
CA TYR A 24 3.65 7.56 -10.73
C TYR A 24 2.59 6.61 -10.18
N ILE A 25 2.00 6.94 -9.04
CA ILE A 25 0.98 6.06 -8.43
C ILE A 25 -0.23 5.89 -9.35
N ARG A 26 -0.71 7.00 -9.94
CA ARG A 26 -1.84 6.95 -10.84
C ARG A 26 -1.56 6.08 -12.07
N ARG A 27 -0.38 6.25 -12.64
CA ARG A 27 -0.01 5.49 -13.82
C ARG A 27 0.16 4.02 -13.49
N LEU A 28 0.80 3.73 -12.35
CA LEU A 28 0.96 2.37 -11.88
C LEU A 28 -0.40 1.68 -11.73
N ALA A 29 -1.33 2.35 -11.05
CA ALA A 29 -2.64 1.77 -10.82
C ALA A 29 -3.38 1.51 -12.13
N ARG A 30 -3.27 2.45 -13.07
CA ARG A 30 -3.95 2.33 -14.35
C ARG A 30 -3.39 1.19 -15.19
N GLU A 31 -2.05 1.11 -15.25
CA GLU A 31 -1.41 0.11 -16.12
C GLU A 31 -1.51 -1.29 -15.56
N LEU A 32 -1.51 -1.45 -14.24
CA LEU A 32 -1.53 -2.78 -13.65
C LEU A 32 -2.93 -3.24 -13.24
N ALA A 33 -3.95 -2.41 -13.46
CA ALA A 33 -5.31 -2.80 -13.10
C ALA A 33 -5.73 -4.16 -13.68
N PRO A 34 -5.43 -4.48 -14.95
CA PRO A 34 -5.81 -5.79 -15.48
C PRO A 34 -5.07 -6.96 -14.85
N LYS A 35 -3.97 -6.69 -14.15
CA LYS A 35 -3.14 -7.75 -13.56
C LYS A 35 -3.38 -7.93 -12.06
N VAL A 36 -4.26 -7.14 -11.48
CA VAL A 36 -4.43 -7.11 -10.02
C VAL A 36 -4.76 -8.49 -9.47
N SER A 37 -5.65 -9.23 -10.12
CA SER A 37 -6.03 -10.55 -9.64
C SER A 37 -4.84 -11.51 -9.61
N THR A 38 -4.04 -11.51 -10.66
CA THR A 38 -2.85 -12.36 -10.74
C THR A 38 -1.83 -11.99 -9.68
N ILE A 39 -1.62 -10.68 -9.50
CA ILE A 39 -0.67 -10.20 -8.49
C ILE A 39 -1.15 -10.59 -7.09
N GLU A 40 -2.44 -10.45 -6.85
CA GLU A 40 -3.02 -10.80 -5.55
C GLU A 40 -2.79 -12.27 -5.23
N LYS A 41 -3.01 -13.16 -6.18
CA LYS A 41 -2.79 -14.58 -5.97
C LYS A 41 -1.32 -14.91 -5.73
N ARG A 42 -0.45 -14.24 -6.44
CA ARG A 42 0.98 -14.42 -6.25
C ARG A 42 1.40 -13.97 -4.86
N TRP A 43 0.84 -12.85 -4.41
CA TRP A 43 1.09 -12.33 -3.07
C TRP A 43 0.63 -13.31 -2.01
N GLN A 44 -0.58 -13.85 -2.15
CA GLN A 44 -1.11 -14.80 -1.17
C GLN A 44 -0.21 -16.03 -1.03
N ARG A 45 0.36 -16.50 -2.12
CA ARG A 45 1.23 -17.67 -2.09
C ARG A 45 2.55 -17.41 -1.39
N ARG A 46 2.97 -16.14 -1.31
CA ARG A 46 4.23 -15.79 -0.68
C ARG A 46 4.13 -15.64 0.84
N LEU A 47 2.94 -15.39 1.35
CA LEU A 47 2.78 -15.06 2.76
C LEU A 47 3.15 -16.20 3.73
N PRO A 48 2.77 -17.46 3.47
CA PRO A 48 3.13 -18.52 4.43
C PRO A 48 4.62 -18.66 4.66
N SER A 49 5.45 -18.43 3.64
CA SER A 49 6.89 -18.54 3.82
C SER A 49 7.45 -17.41 4.67
N ILE A 50 6.75 -16.25 4.68
CA ILE A 50 7.18 -15.11 5.49
C ILE A 50 6.77 -15.29 6.95
N PHE A 51 5.56 -15.77 7.18
CA PHE A 51 5.01 -15.86 8.52
C PHE A 51 5.19 -17.25 9.14
N GLY A 52 5.67 -18.22 8.35
CA GLY A 52 5.98 -19.54 8.84
C GLY A 52 4.78 -20.43 9.06
N GLU A 53 3.59 -20.01 8.63
CA GLU A 53 2.37 -20.78 8.84
C GLU A 53 1.28 -20.29 7.89
N THR A 54 0.21 -21.06 7.84
CA THR A 54 -0.97 -20.68 7.08
C THR A 54 -1.64 -19.49 7.77
N ILE A 55 -1.91 -18.45 7.00
CA ILE A 55 -2.53 -17.24 7.53
C ILE A 55 -4.01 -17.48 7.78
N ASN A 56 -4.49 -17.04 8.94
CA ASN A 56 -5.91 -17.03 9.25
C ASN A 56 -6.68 -16.25 8.18
N GLY A 57 -7.85 -16.78 7.77
CA GLY A 57 -8.62 -16.16 6.70
C GLY A 57 -9.04 -14.73 6.99
N SER A 58 -9.40 -14.43 8.24
CA SER A 58 -9.76 -13.05 8.63
C SER A 58 -8.57 -12.12 8.51
N HIS A 59 -7.40 -12.58 8.95
CA HIS A 59 -6.18 -11.79 8.87
C HIS A 59 -5.79 -11.58 7.40
N LEU A 60 -5.93 -12.62 6.60
CA LEU A 60 -5.60 -12.50 5.18
C LEU A 60 -6.47 -11.47 4.48
N ARG A 61 -7.78 -11.50 4.74
CA ARG A 61 -8.68 -10.52 4.14
C ARG A 61 -8.36 -9.11 4.59
N ALA A 62 -8.04 -8.94 5.87
CA ALA A 62 -7.69 -7.63 6.40
C ALA A 62 -6.39 -7.12 5.80
N LEU A 63 -5.39 -7.98 5.65
CA LEU A 63 -4.13 -7.60 5.01
C LEU A 63 -4.35 -7.24 3.56
N ALA A 64 -5.19 -8.00 2.85
CA ALA A 64 -5.46 -7.72 1.45
C ALA A 64 -6.14 -6.37 1.26
N SER A 65 -6.93 -5.93 2.24
CA SER A 65 -7.70 -4.71 2.11
C SER A 65 -6.84 -3.44 2.01
N ILE A 66 -5.57 -3.50 2.43
CA ILE A 66 -4.69 -2.35 2.31
C ILE A 66 -3.74 -2.43 1.12
N ASN A 67 -3.84 -3.50 0.33
CA ASN A 67 -3.00 -3.62 -0.86
C ASN A 67 -3.41 -2.60 -1.92
N PRO A 68 -2.45 -2.03 -2.65
CA PRO A 68 -2.80 -1.00 -3.65
C PRO A 68 -3.73 -1.52 -4.74
N GLY A 69 -3.69 -2.82 -5.02
CA GLY A 69 -4.55 -3.38 -6.05
C GLY A 69 -6.03 -3.24 -5.75
N ASN A 70 -6.40 -3.29 -4.47
CA ASN A 70 -7.80 -3.15 -4.08
C ASN A 70 -8.31 -1.72 -4.25
N TRP A 71 -7.41 -0.78 -4.47
CA TRP A 71 -7.76 0.62 -4.60
C TRP A 71 -7.34 1.18 -5.96
N SER A 72 -7.18 0.28 -6.95
CA SER A 72 -6.65 0.70 -8.24
C SER A 72 -7.52 1.77 -8.91
N GLU A 73 -8.85 1.69 -8.80
CA GLU A 73 -9.72 2.71 -9.37
C GLU A 73 -9.53 4.06 -8.69
N VAL A 74 -9.48 4.04 -7.37
CA VAL A 74 -9.30 5.26 -6.58
C VAL A 74 -7.96 5.90 -6.89
N LEU A 75 -6.92 5.08 -6.93
CA LEU A 75 -5.58 5.57 -7.22
C LEU A 75 -5.43 6.07 -8.64
N ALA A 76 -6.02 5.35 -9.60
CA ALA A 76 -5.96 5.79 -11.00
C ALA A 76 -6.69 7.10 -11.21
N ALA A 77 -7.73 7.36 -10.41
CA ALA A 77 -8.46 8.61 -10.47
C ALA A 77 -7.74 9.75 -9.74
N GLY A 78 -6.63 9.44 -9.07
CA GLY A 78 -5.86 10.45 -8.35
C GLY A 78 -6.42 10.85 -7.00
N ARG A 79 -7.32 10.05 -6.45
CA ARG A 79 -7.96 10.37 -5.16
C ARG A 79 -7.13 9.83 -4.01
N MET A 80 -5.94 10.39 -3.83
CA MET A 80 -4.96 9.90 -2.86
C MET A 80 -5.44 10.04 -1.42
N SER A 81 -6.12 11.15 -1.11
CA SER A 81 -6.62 11.37 0.25
C SER A 81 -7.62 10.29 0.65
N GLU A 82 -8.51 9.94 -0.27
CA GLU A 82 -9.49 8.90 -0.02
C GLU A 82 -8.81 7.57 0.23
N PHE A 83 -7.80 7.25 -0.58
CA PHE A 83 -7.04 6.02 -0.40
C PHE A 83 -6.39 5.98 0.97
N LEU A 84 -5.72 7.06 1.36
CA LEU A 84 -5.00 7.09 2.63
C LEU A 84 -5.95 6.99 3.83
N GLU A 85 -7.13 7.60 3.72
CA GLU A 85 -8.15 7.46 4.77
C GLU A 85 -8.57 6.00 4.94
N GLN A 86 -8.76 5.30 3.83
CA GLN A 86 -9.18 3.91 3.89
C GLN A 86 -8.07 3.01 4.42
N VAL A 87 -6.83 3.28 4.04
CA VAL A 87 -5.71 2.53 4.57
C VAL A 87 -5.59 2.73 6.07
N GLU A 88 -5.79 3.95 6.54
CA GLU A 88 -5.77 4.23 7.96
C GLU A 88 -6.87 3.48 8.70
N TYR A 89 -8.08 3.49 8.14
CA TYR A 89 -9.20 2.76 8.73
C TYR A 89 -8.90 1.27 8.85
N HIS A 90 -8.42 0.68 7.75
CA HIS A 90 -8.12 -0.76 7.74
C HIS A 90 -6.91 -1.10 8.59
N GLY A 91 -5.97 -0.16 8.70
CA GLY A 91 -4.82 -0.35 9.59
C GLY A 91 -5.26 -0.47 11.04
N ARG A 92 -6.19 0.39 11.47
CA ARG A 92 -6.72 0.30 12.82
C ARG A 92 -7.48 -1.02 13.02
N ARG A 93 -8.15 -1.49 11.97
CA ARG A 93 -8.85 -2.75 12.04
C ARG A 93 -7.89 -3.93 12.20
N LEU A 94 -6.75 -3.88 11.51
CA LEU A 94 -5.73 -4.89 11.67
C LEU A 94 -5.21 -4.95 13.11
N ALA A 95 -5.04 -3.78 13.72
CA ALA A 95 -4.61 -3.74 15.12
C ALA A 95 -5.63 -4.39 16.03
N LYS A 96 -6.92 -4.17 15.78
CA LYS A 96 -7.97 -4.81 16.56
C LYS A 96 -8.00 -6.32 16.38
N LEU A 97 -7.56 -6.80 15.25
CA LEU A 97 -7.47 -8.25 14.98
C LEU A 97 -6.16 -8.85 15.50
N ASP A 98 -5.37 -8.05 16.19
CA ASP A 98 -4.08 -8.47 16.77
C ASP A 98 -3.07 -8.91 15.72
N VAL A 99 -3.11 -8.29 14.55
CA VAL A 99 -2.08 -8.52 13.55
C VAL A 99 -0.91 -7.59 13.89
N PRO A 100 0.28 -8.13 14.17
CA PRO A 100 1.40 -7.30 14.55
C PRO A 100 1.80 -6.32 13.45
N PRO A 101 2.23 -5.10 13.80
CA PRO A 101 2.63 -4.13 12.78
C PRO A 101 3.72 -4.62 11.85
N ASN A 102 4.68 -5.40 12.38
CA ASN A 102 5.73 -5.92 11.51
C ASN A 102 5.21 -6.92 10.49
N HIS A 103 4.13 -7.65 10.81
CA HIS A 103 3.48 -8.52 9.83
C HIS A 103 2.80 -7.71 8.74
N VAL A 104 2.19 -6.58 9.11
CA VAL A 104 1.55 -5.71 8.15
C VAL A 104 2.58 -5.16 7.18
N LEU A 105 3.69 -4.63 7.70
CA LEU A 105 4.74 -4.09 6.86
C LEU A 105 5.36 -5.16 5.96
N ALA A 106 5.58 -6.35 6.52
CA ALA A 106 6.13 -7.46 5.73
C ALA A 106 5.19 -7.85 4.61
N SER A 107 3.87 -7.86 4.87
CA SER A 107 2.91 -8.21 3.83
C SER A 107 2.89 -7.20 2.70
N LEU A 108 3.06 -5.91 3.02
CA LEU A 108 3.14 -4.87 2.00
C LEU A 108 4.40 -4.99 1.17
N LYS A 109 5.52 -5.33 1.79
CA LYS A 109 6.76 -5.58 1.06
C LYS A 109 6.62 -6.78 0.14
N GLU A 110 5.93 -7.82 0.60
CA GLU A 110 5.68 -8.99 -0.26
C GLU A 110 4.77 -8.65 -1.41
N TYR A 111 3.87 -7.69 -1.23
CA TYR A 111 3.04 -7.25 -2.34
C TYR A 111 3.91 -6.58 -3.42
N GLU A 112 4.87 -5.77 -3.01
CA GLU A 112 5.79 -5.17 -3.97
C GLU A 112 6.56 -6.23 -4.74
N GLU A 113 7.02 -7.27 -4.03
CA GLU A 113 7.72 -8.36 -4.70
C GLU A 113 6.81 -9.10 -5.66
N ALA A 114 5.54 -9.26 -5.29
CA ALA A 114 4.58 -9.96 -6.14
C ALA A 114 4.26 -9.19 -7.40
N LEU A 115 4.28 -7.87 -7.34
CA LEU A 115 3.96 -7.07 -8.52
C LEU A 115 5.17 -6.78 -9.42
N LEU A 116 6.36 -7.00 -8.89
CA LEU A 116 7.58 -6.62 -9.59
C LEU A 116 7.74 -7.22 -11.00
N PRO A 117 7.43 -8.50 -11.24
CA PRO A 117 7.55 -9.03 -12.59
C PRO A 117 6.70 -8.30 -13.62
N ASP A 118 5.46 -7.96 -13.25
CA ASP A 118 4.58 -7.22 -14.15
C ASP A 118 5.03 -5.78 -14.31
N LEU A 119 5.52 -5.20 -13.22
CA LEU A 119 6.02 -3.84 -13.24
C LEU A 119 7.21 -3.71 -14.19
N LYS A 120 8.12 -4.67 -14.15
CA LYS A 120 9.28 -4.67 -15.04
C LYS A 120 8.90 -4.82 -16.50
N LYS A 121 7.81 -5.56 -16.78
CA LYS A 121 7.32 -5.71 -18.13
C LYS A 121 6.75 -4.41 -18.67
N VAL A 122 5.95 -3.72 -17.85
CA VAL A 122 5.27 -2.50 -18.27
C VAL A 122 6.22 -1.31 -18.31
N PHE A 123 7.09 -1.23 -17.32
CA PHE A 123 8.01 -0.10 -17.17
C PHE A 123 9.45 -0.60 -17.04
N PRO A 124 10.02 -1.16 -18.12
CA PRO A 124 11.34 -1.81 -18.00
C PRO A 124 12.46 -0.89 -17.58
N LYS A 125 12.35 0.41 -17.83
CA LYS A 125 13.41 1.35 -17.46
C LYS A 125 13.12 2.12 -16.17
N ASP A 126 11.85 2.25 -15.82
CA ASP A 126 11.45 3.11 -14.72
C ASP A 126 10.85 2.37 -13.53
N PHE A 127 10.92 1.02 -13.52
CA PHE A 127 10.21 0.27 -12.47
C PHE A 127 10.67 0.66 -11.06
N THR A 128 11.94 1.03 -10.90
CA THR A 128 12.42 1.44 -9.58
C THR A 128 11.77 2.73 -9.11
N SER A 129 11.44 3.62 -10.04
CA SER A 129 10.73 4.86 -9.68
C SER A 129 9.34 4.56 -9.18
N TYR A 130 8.66 3.57 -9.74
CA TYR A 130 7.34 3.18 -9.30
C TYR A 130 7.38 2.50 -7.93
N ILE A 131 8.38 1.66 -7.69
CA ILE A 131 8.56 1.06 -6.37
C ILE A 131 8.85 2.14 -5.33
N SER A 132 9.69 3.10 -5.69
CA SER A 132 9.99 4.22 -4.79
C SER A 132 8.73 5.02 -4.45
N ALA A 133 7.85 5.21 -5.44
CA ALA A 133 6.60 5.93 -5.21
C ALA A 133 5.70 5.16 -4.24
N LEU A 134 5.62 3.83 -4.40
CA LEU A 134 4.85 3.02 -3.47
C LEU A 134 5.43 3.06 -2.07
N ASP A 135 6.74 3.01 -1.94
CA ASP A 135 7.39 3.12 -0.64
C ASP A 135 7.07 4.45 0.02
N HIS A 136 7.05 5.52 -0.77
CA HIS A 136 6.67 6.83 -0.27
C HIS A 136 5.25 6.82 0.28
N LEU A 137 4.37 6.16 -0.45
CA LEU A 137 2.96 6.10 -0.08
C LEU A 137 2.73 5.29 1.20
N TYR A 138 3.43 4.16 1.36
CA TYR A 138 3.17 3.25 2.46
C TYR A 138 4.12 3.38 3.65
N PHE A 139 5.37 3.77 3.41
CA PHE A 139 6.39 3.67 4.45
C PHE A 139 6.94 5.01 4.90
N CYS A 140 6.28 6.11 4.51
CA CYS A 140 6.60 7.39 5.08
C CYS A 140 5.88 7.56 6.40
N GLU A 141 6.27 8.58 7.15
CA GLU A 141 5.81 8.72 8.53
C GLU A 141 4.32 8.93 8.67
N HIS A 142 3.62 9.28 7.61
CA HIS A 142 2.18 9.47 7.71
C HIS A 142 1.40 8.16 7.69
N PHE A 143 2.06 7.03 7.44
CA PHE A 143 1.37 5.74 7.45
C PHE A 143 1.12 5.32 8.89
N PRO A 144 -0.15 5.08 9.27
CA PRO A 144 -0.48 4.90 10.69
C PRO A 144 0.16 3.71 11.36
N MET A 145 0.60 2.72 10.60
CA MET A 145 1.18 1.52 11.17
C MET A 145 2.57 1.75 11.73
N GLN A 146 3.14 2.90 11.48
CA GLN A 146 4.50 3.17 11.92
C GLN A 146 4.59 3.85 13.28
N GLY A 147 3.48 4.26 13.79
CA GLY A 147 3.42 4.99 15.04
C GLY A 147 3.75 4.19 16.28
#